data_7bb11d1583d6e901b0ab73912c9eb6d9
#
_entry.id   7bb11d1583d6e901b0ab73912c9eb6d9
#
_cell.length_a   1.000
_cell.length_b   1.000
_cell.length_c   1.000
_cell.angle_alpha   90.00
_cell.angle_beta   90.00
_cell.angle_gamma   90.00
#
_symmetry.space_group_name_H-M   'P 1'
#
loop_
_entity.id
_entity.type
_entity.pdbx_description
1 polymer ?
#
loop_
_entity_poly.entity_id
_entity_poly.type
_entity_poly.pdbx_seq_one_letter_code
_entity_poly.pdbx_strand_id
1 'polypeptide(L)'
;MNPTTDPQIVHCPQCGAANRVPAERRGSPATKCGKCKSPLFPEKPAAGAATTYTLRCVQCSTRNRVAADRVGSGAKCGKCGAPLKTDELFAPQPVTVTEANFESQVMKSPLPVLLFAWAPWCSTCGAVSPIIEQFASESKGRARVGKLNIDTAPNLASRFSIMSVPFLFIFDNGELKENMPGTLQKHELMLKMAHYV
;
A
#
# COMPACT_ATOMS: atom_id res chain seq x y z
N MET A 1 45.86 -14.74 9.03
CA MET A 1 45.25 -14.74 7.70
C MET A 1 44.43 -13.48 7.59
N ASN A 2 44.89 -12.48 6.81
CA ASN A 2 44.24 -11.19 6.70
C ASN A 2 42.94 -11.30 5.91
N PRO A 3 41.83 -10.66 6.33
CA PRO A 3 40.59 -10.62 5.55
C PRO A 3 40.83 -9.75 4.31
N THR A 4 40.51 -10.32 3.18
CA THR A 4 40.67 -9.84 1.81
C THR A 4 40.40 -8.35 1.62
N THR A 5 41.45 -7.63 1.23
CA THR A 5 41.45 -6.20 0.88
C THR A 5 40.85 -5.95 -0.53
N ASP A 6 40.33 -6.98 -1.19
CA ASP A 6 39.85 -6.87 -2.56
C ASP A 6 38.53 -6.08 -2.68
N PRO A 7 38.42 -5.17 -3.65
CA PRO A 7 37.20 -4.42 -3.91
C PRO A 7 36.10 -5.37 -4.42
N GLN A 8 34.90 -5.24 -3.87
CA GLN A 8 33.72 -6.02 -4.25
C GLN A 8 32.86 -5.27 -5.26
N ILE A 9 32.29 -6.01 -6.21
CA ILE A 9 31.30 -5.46 -7.14
C ILE A 9 29.93 -5.51 -6.44
N VAL A 10 29.31 -4.34 -6.31
CA VAL A 10 27.94 -4.18 -5.71
C VAL A 10 27.02 -3.58 -6.78
N HIS A 11 25.92 -4.25 -7.04
CA HIS A 11 24.90 -3.73 -7.95
C HIS A 11 24.00 -2.73 -7.22
N CYS A 12 23.80 -1.57 -7.87
CA CYS A 12 22.95 -0.52 -7.31
C CYS A 12 21.50 -1.00 -7.24
N PRO A 13 20.82 -0.93 -6.06
CA PRO A 13 19.44 -1.37 -5.93
C PRO A 13 18.45 -0.49 -6.71
N GLN A 14 18.85 0.74 -7.05
CA GLN A 14 17.98 1.70 -7.74
C GLN A 14 18.07 1.60 -9.29
N CYS A 15 19.28 1.39 -9.85
CA CYS A 15 19.49 1.44 -11.29
C CYS A 15 20.24 0.23 -11.88
N GLY A 16 20.55 -0.79 -11.07
CA GLY A 16 21.22 -2.02 -11.48
C GLY A 16 22.71 -1.87 -11.83
N ALA A 17 23.25 -0.64 -11.87
CA ALA A 17 24.65 -0.42 -12.27
C ALA A 17 25.64 -1.12 -11.31
N ALA A 18 26.63 -1.82 -11.86
CA ALA A 18 27.71 -2.42 -11.11
C ALA A 18 28.66 -1.32 -10.59
N ASN A 19 28.99 -1.37 -9.29
CA ASN A 19 29.88 -0.44 -8.62
C ASN A 19 31.00 -1.21 -7.92
N ARG A 20 32.23 -0.80 -8.12
CA ARG A 20 33.39 -1.36 -7.44
C ARG A 20 33.58 -0.65 -6.12
N VAL A 21 33.33 -1.34 -5.02
CA VAL A 21 33.36 -0.76 -3.66
C VAL A 21 34.58 -1.29 -2.92
N PRO A 22 35.50 -0.41 -2.47
CA PRO A 22 36.64 -0.78 -1.64
C PRO A 22 36.19 -1.39 -0.31
N ALA A 23 37.01 -2.25 0.28
CA ALA A 23 36.68 -2.97 1.51
C ALA A 23 36.30 -2.03 2.67
N GLU A 24 37.01 -0.92 2.83
CA GLU A 24 36.77 0.08 3.87
C GLU A 24 35.45 0.86 3.72
N ARG A 25 34.81 0.83 2.54
CA ARG A 25 33.53 1.50 2.28
C ARG A 25 32.33 0.55 2.21
N ARG A 26 32.54 -0.72 2.48
CA ARG A 26 31.48 -1.71 2.50
C ARG A 26 30.51 -1.44 3.65
N GLY A 27 29.21 -1.44 3.33
CA GLY A 27 28.15 -1.19 4.32
C GLY A 27 28.02 0.26 4.79
N SER A 28 28.86 1.18 4.29
CA SER A 28 28.73 2.59 4.62
C SER A 28 27.59 3.26 3.86
N PRO A 29 26.64 3.94 4.55
CA PRO A 29 25.55 4.69 3.91
C PRO A 29 26.05 5.86 3.06
N ALA A 30 27.27 6.33 3.31
CA ALA A 30 27.91 7.38 2.51
C ALA A 30 28.35 6.91 1.12
N THR A 31 28.37 5.58 0.86
CA THR A 31 28.79 5.03 -0.42
C THR A 31 27.68 5.13 -1.45
N LYS A 32 27.88 5.96 -2.46
CA LYS A 32 26.88 6.26 -3.51
C LYS A 32 27.20 5.58 -4.83
N CYS A 33 26.16 5.25 -5.58
CA CYS A 33 26.28 4.74 -6.94
C CYS A 33 26.95 5.76 -7.88
N GLY A 34 27.92 5.32 -8.65
CA GLY A 34 28.60 6.17 -9.63
C GLY A 34 27.65 6.73 -10.71
N LYS A 35 26.60 5.98 -11.07
CA LYS A 35 25.66 6.32 -12.14
C LYS A 35 24.50 7.22 -11.67
N CYS A 36 23.74 6.80 -10.65
CA CYS A 36 22.52 7.48 -10.22
C CYS A 36 22.64 8.24 -8.88
N LYS A 37 23.82 8.20 -8.25
CA LYS A 37 24.10 8.85 -6.95
C LYS A 37 23.30 8.35 -5.76
N SER A 38 22.44 7.36 -5.94
CA SER A 38 21.71 6.72 -4.84
C SER A 38 22.66 5.94 -3.91
N PRO A 39 22.36 5.81 -2.60
CA PRO A 39 23.18 5.03 -1.69
C PRO A 39 23.24 3.57 -2.14
N LEU A 40 24.44 2.98 -2.18
CA LEU A 40 24.66 1.58 -2.53
C LEU A 40 24.29 0.64 -1.37
N PHE A 41 24.43 1.14 -0.16
CA PHE A 41 24.02 0.48 1.08
C PHE A 41 23.00 1.40 1.74
N PRO A 42 21.71 1.34 1.32
CA PRO A 42 20.69 2.08 2.05
C PRO A 42 20.74 1.62 3.51
N GLU A 43 20.77 2.58 4.41
CA GLU A 43 20.69 2.25 5.83
C GLU A 43 19.49 1.33 6.01
N LYS A 44 19.74 0.14 6.56
CA LYS A 44 18.67 -0.65 7.15
C LYS A 44 18.00 0.31 8.13
N PRO A 45 16.70 0.60 8.03
CA PRO A 45 16.07 1.57 8.91
C PRO A 45 16.54 1.25 10.32
N ALA A 46 17.15 2.24 10.95
CA ALA A 46 17.78 2.07 12.25
C ALA A 46 16.78 1.31 13.13
N ALA A 47 17.25 0.26 13.81
CA ALA A 47 16.47 -0.48 14.77
C ALA A 47 16.12 0.46 15.95
N GLY A 48 15.15 1.36 15.73
CA GLY A 48 14.79 2.44 16.63
C GLY A 48 13.55 3.20 16.21
N ALA A 49 13.23 3.29 14.91
CA ALA A 49 11.91 3.67 14.45
C ALA A 49 11.14 2.38 14.14
N ALA A 50 10.56 1.75 15.17
CA ALA A 50 9.66 0.63 14.98
C ALA A 50 8.56 1.07 14.02
N THR A 51 8.63 0.62 12.75
CA THR A 51 7.56 0.88 11.79
C THR A 51 6.29 0.29 12.40
N THR A 52 5.38 1.16 12.79
CA THR A 52 4.10 0.75 13.36
C THR A 52 3.01 0.96 12.32
N TYR A 53 2.09 0.03 12.24
CA TYR A 53 0.90 0.11 11.41
C TYR A 53 -0.31 0.36 12.28
N THR A 54 -1.20 1.24 11.83
CA THR A 54 -2.45 1.51 12.52
C THR A 54 -3.55 0.66 11.90
N LEU A 55 -4.05 -0.33 12.65
CA LEU A 55 -5.07 -1.26 12.18
C LEU A 55 -6.35 -1.08 12.97
N ARG A 56 -7.48 -1.09 12.29
CA ARG A 56 -8.79 -1.14 12.96
C ARG A 56 -9.16 -2.59 13.29
N CYS A 57 -9.70 -2.77 14.46
CA CYS A 57 -10.31 -4.05 14.83
C CYS A 57 -11.66 -4.21 14.13
N VAL A 58 -11.84 -5.30 13.41
CA VAL A 58 -13.09 -5.59 12.67
C VAL A 58 -14.30 -5.84 13.59
N GLN A 59 -14.07 -6.11 14.89
CA GLN A 59 -15.16 -6.36 15.85
C GLN A 59 -15.58 -5.11 16.62
N CYS A 60 -14.64 -4.24 17.01
CA CYS A 60 -14.96 -3.10 17.87
C CYS A 60 -14.46 -1.76 17.32
N SER A 61 -13.98 -1.73 16.08
CA SER A 61 -13.53 -0.54 15.35
C SER A 61 -12.39 0.25 16.01
N THR A 62 -11.83 -0.24 17.13
CA THR A 62 -10.72 0.42 17.82
C THR A 62 -9.47 0.40 16.97
N ARG A 63 -8.80 1.55 16.86
CA ARG A 63 -7.48 1.67 16.23
C ARG A 63 -6.42 1.03 17.13
N ASN A 64 -5.61 0.15 16.57
CA ASN A 64 -4.51 -0.52 17.25
C ASN A 64 -3.20 -0.21 16.54
N ARG A 65 -2.18 0.16 17.29
CA ARG A 65 -0.82 0.27 16.76
C ARG A 65 -0.15 -1.10 16.85
N VAL A 66 0.23 -1.64 15.70
CA VAL A 66 0.88 -2.95 15.59
C VAL A 66 2.28 -2.73 15.06
N ALA A 67 3.28 -3.16 15.82
CA ALA A 67 4.67 -3.10 15.37
C ALA A 67 4.91 -4.07 14.19
N ALA A 68 5.79 -3.71 13.28
CA ALA A 68 6.03 -4.47 12.05
C ALA A 68 6.41 -5.93 12.30
N ASP A 69 7.14 -6.21 13.38
CA ASP A 69 7.54 -7.53 13.82
C ASP A 69 6.37 -8.40 14.34
N ARG A 70 5.27 -7.75 14.71
CA ARG A 70 4.03 -8.41 15.16
C ARG A 70 3.01 -8.63 14.07
N VAL A 71 3.24 -8.11 12.89
CA VAL A 71 2.40 -8.38 11.73
C VAL A 71 2.58 -9.84 11.31
N GLY A 72 1.48 -10.58 11.16
CA GLY A 72 1.50 -12.02 10.90
C GLY A 72 1.75 -12.91 12.13
N SER A 73 2.03 -12.32 13.30
CA SER A 73 2.32 -13.08 14.54
C SER A 73 1.12 -13.19 15.48
N GLY A 74 -0.11 -13.09 14.97
CA GLY A 74 -1.33 -13.22 15.78
C GLY A 74 -1.60 -12.02 16.69
N ALA A 75 -1.35 -10.80 16.23
CA ALA A 75 -1.67 -9.58 16.96
C ALA A 75 -3.14 -9.51 17.37
N LYS A 76 -3.42 -9.08 18.58
CA LYS A 76 -4.78 -8.97 19.14
C LYS A 76 -5.15 -7.51 19.43
N CYS A 77 -6.44 -7.23 19.34
CA CYS A 77 -6.98 -5.92 19.70
C CYS A 77 -6.79 -5.64 21.19
N GLY A 78 -6.22 -4.48 21.52
CA GLY A 78 -6.00 -4.06 22.90
C GLY A 78 -7.27 -3.80 23.70
N LYS A 79 -8.43 -3.60 23.01
CA LYS A 79 -9.71 -3.33 23.68
C LYS A 79 -10.56 -4.59 23.89
N CYS A 80 -10.74 -5.41 22.84
CA CYS A 80 -11.67 -6.55 22.90
C CYS A 80 -10.99 -7.91 22.80
N GLY A 81 -9.65 -7.98 22.66
CA GLY A 81 -8.89 -9.21 22.57
C GLY A 81 -9.04 -9.97 21.24
N ALA A 82 -9.88 -9.52 20.33
CA ALA A 82 -10.08 -10.18 19.03
C ALA A 82 -8.79 -10.18 18.18
N PRO A 83 -8.56 -11.24 17.39
CA PRO A 83 -7.41 -11.25 16.49
C PRO A 83 -7.52 -10.13 15.44
N LEU A 84 -6.42 -9.42 15.23
CA LEU A 84 -6.34 -8.41 14.19
C LEU A 84 -5.99 -9.09 12.86
N LYS A 85 -6.72 -8.75 11.81
CA LYS A 85 -6.40 -9.20 10.45
C LYS A 85 -5.15 -8.48 9.97
N THR A 86 -4.07 -9.20 9.86
CA THR A 86 -2.79 -8.70 9.35
C THR A 86 -2.43 -9.25 7.98
N ASP A 87 -3.22 -10.22 7.50
CA ASP A 87 -3.09 -10.80 6.17
C ASP A 87 -3.45 -9.74 5.12
N GLU A 88 -2.81 -9.80 3.99
CA GLU A 88 -3.05 -8.88 2.86
C GLU A 88 -2.78 -7.39 3.11
N LEU A 89 -2.21 -6.99 4.26
CA LEU A 89 -1.88 -5.59 4.53
C LEU A 89 -0.86 -5.01 3.55
N PHE A 90 -0.01 -5.87 3.02
CA PHE A 90 1.11 -5.49 2.16
C PHE A 90 0.91 -5.86 0.70
N ALA A 91 -0.34 -6.07 0.26
CA ALA A 91 -0.61 -6.31 -1.14
C ALA A 91 -0.05 -5.18 -2.00
N PRO A 92 0.89 -5.46 -2.92
CA PRO A 92 1.53 -4.42 -3.73
C PRO A 92 0.65 -3.94 -4.88
N GLN A 93 -0.45 -4.63 -5.12
CA GLN A 93 -1.37 -4.37 -6.20
C GLN A 93 -2.80 -4.22 -5.67
N PRO A 94 -3.66 -3.51 -6.40
CA PRO A 94 -5.07 -3.42 -6.05
C PRO A 94 -5.73 -4.81 -6.00
N VAL A 95 -6.55 -5.04 -4.97
CA VAL A 95 -7.34 -6.27 -4.88
C VAL A 95 -8.57 -6.18 -5.77
N THR A 96 -8.93 -7.27 -6.45
CA THR A 96 -10.19 -7.33 -7.19
C THR A 96 -11.35 -7.44 -6.21
N VAL A 97 -12.23 -6.43 -6.23
CA VAL A 97 -13.44 -6.39 -5.41
C VAL A 97 -14.61 -6.90 -6.24
N THR A 98 -15.38 -7.83 -5.67
CA THR A 98 -16.57 -8.45 -6.24
C THR A 98 -17.72 -8.33 -5.25
N GLU A 99 -18.94 -8.66 -5.66
CA GLU A 99 -20.09 -8.72 -4.76
C GLU A 99 -19.87 -9.68 -3.58
N ALA A 100 -19.25 -10.81 -3.84
CA ALA A 100 -18.99 -11.84 -2.84
C ALA A 100 -17.96 -11.42 -1.77
N ASN A 101 -16.97 -10.60 -2.13
CA ASN A 101 -15.88 -10.22 -1.21
C ASN A 101 -15.94 -8.77 -0.74
N PHE A 102 -16.89 -7.96 -1.21
CA PHE A 102 -17.01 -6.54 -0.85
C PHE A 102 -17.06 -6.32 0.66
N GLU A 103 -17.87 -7.12 1.36
CA GLU A 103 -18.00 -7.01 2.81
C GLU A 103 -16.67 -7.26 3.53
N SER A 104 -15.92 -8.28 3.13
CA SER A 104 -14.66 -8.64 3.77
C SER A 104 -13.49 -7.73 3.36
N GLN A 105 -13.46 -7.28 2.10
CA GLN A 105 -12.34 -6.51 1.55
C GLN A 105 -12.49 -5.00 1.77
N VAL A 106 -13.71 -4.50 1.82
CA VAL A 106 -14.01 -3.08 1.93
C VAL A 106 -14.60 -2.75 3.31
N MET A 107 -15.77 -3.31 3.65
CA MET A 107 -16.50 -2.93 4.86
C MET A 107 -15.77 -3.38 6.14
N LYS A 108 -15.19 -4.58 6.15
CA LYS A 108 -14.42 -5.15 7.27
C LYS A 108 -12.90 -5.05 7.06
N SER A 109 -12.47 -4.07 6.30
CA SER A 109 -11.04 -3.81 6.12
C SER A 109 -10.42 -3.24 7.40
N PRO A 110 -9.27 -3.74 7.86
CA PRO A 110 -8.54 -3.14 8.98
C PRO A 110 -7.84 -1.83 8.61
N LEU A 111 -7.76 -1.51 7.32
CA LEU A 111 -7.18 -0.28 6.76
C LEU A 111 -8.26 0.53 6.06
N PRO A 112 -8.08 1.85 5.91
CA PRO A 112 -8.86 2.65 4.98
C PRO A 112 -8.76 2.07 3.56
N VAL A 113 -9.86 2.13 2.81
CA VAL A 113 -9.95 1.54 1.48
C VAL A 113 -10.20 2.63 0.44
N LEU A 114 -9.34 2.67 -0.56
CA LEU A 114 -9.62 3.36 -1.82
C LEU A 114 -10.22 2.34 -2.79
N LEU A 115 -11.47 2.52 -3.19
CA LEU A 115 -12.14 1.67 -4.17
C LEU A 115 -12.27 2.40 -5.50
N PHE A 116 -11.69 1.82 -6.55
CA PHE A 116 -11.76 2.33 -7.92
C PHE A 116 -12.78 1.52 -8.71
N ALA A 117 -13.91 2.14 -9.04
CA ALA A 117 -14.92 1.58 -9.92
C ALA A 117 -14.58 1.89 -11.39
N TRP A 118 -14.59 0.86 -12.22
CA TRP A 118 -14.16 0.91 -13.61
C TRP A 118 -14.97 -0.06 -14.47
N ALA A 119 -14.83 0.05 -15.79
CA ALA A 119 -15.36 -0.91 -16.74
C ALA A 119 -14.39 -1.13 -17.91
N PRO A 120 -14.43 -2.30 -18.59
CA PRO A 120 -13.54 -2.60 -19.72
C PRO A 120 -13.69 -1.65 -20.92
N TRP A 121 -14.89 -1.14 -21.15
CA TRP A 121 -15.21 -0.19 -22.21
C TRP A 121 -14.82 1.26 -21.91
N CYS A 122 -14.36 1.55 -20.70
CA CYS A 122 -14.00 2.90 -20.24
C CYS A 122 -12.54 3.23 -20.60
N SER A 123 -12.29 3.95 -21.68
CA SER A 123 -10.96 4.36 -22.11
C SER A 123 -10.23 5.21 -21.05
N THR A 124 -10.96 6.14 -20.40
CA THR A 124 -10.44 6.98 -19.33
C THR A 124 -9.99 6.17 -18.12
N CYS A 125 -10.69 5.06 -17.81
CA CYS A 125 -10.29 4.15 -16.74
C CYS A 125 -8.92 3.51 -17.01
N GLY A 126 -8.60 3.25 -18.28
CA GLY A 126 -7.28 2.76 -18.69
C GLY A 126 -6.15 3.73 -18.32
N ALA A 127 -6.37 5.03 -18.48
CA ALA A 127 -5.40 6.06 -18.12
C ALA A 127 -5.25 6.23 -16.59
N VAL A 128 -6.30 5.96 -15.82
CA VAL A 128 -6.30 6.07 -14.35
C VAL A 128 -5.69 4.82 -13.68
N SER A 129 -5.85 3.63 -14.27
CA SER A 129 -5.37 2.36 -13.70
C SER A 129 -3.92 2.39 -13.24
N PRO A 130 -2.93 2.90 -14.01
CA PRO A 130 -1.53 2.96 -13.57
C PRO A 130 -1.34 3.84 -12.32
N ILE A 131 -2.11 4.92 -12.19
CA ILE A 131 -2.07 5.81 -11.01
C ILE A 131 -2.55 5.06 -9.78
N ILE A 132 -3.63 4.29 -9.91
CA ILE A 132 -4.20 3.47 -8.83
C ILE A 132 -3.22 2.36 -8.41
N GLU A 133 -2.57 1.71 -9.36
CA GLU A 133 -1.58 0.66 -9.11
C GLU A 133 -0.33 1.21 -8.41
N GLN A 134 0.15 2.37 -8.87
CA GLN A 134 1.26 3.06 -8.21
C GLN A 134 0.89 3.47 -6.78
N PHE A 135 -0.30 4.02 -6.59
CA PHE A 135 -0.81 4.38 -5.25
C PHE A 135 -0.90 3.16 -4.34
N ALA A 136 -1.39 2.02 -4.82
CA ALA A 136 -1.44 0.77 -4.07
C ALA A 136 -0.05 0.34 -3.59
N SER A 137 0.93 0.39 -4.48
CA SER A 137 2.32 0.03 -4.17
C SER A 137 2.93 0.94 -3.09
N GLU A 138 2.65 2.23 -3.13
CA GLU A 138 3.20 3.23 -2.19
C GLU A 138 2.45 3.27 -0.84
N SER A 139 1.19 2.82 -0.82
CA SER A 139 0.32 2.87 0.37
C SER A 139 0.30 1.58 1.18
N LYS A 140 1.19 0.63 0.88
CA LYS A 140 1.28 -0.65 1.59
C LYS A 140 1.26 -0.50 3.11
N GLY A 141 0.41 -1.25 3.78
CA GLY A 141 0.27 -1.24 5.24
C GLY A 141 -0.42 0.00 5.80
N ARG A 142 -0.78 1.00 4.98
CA ARG A 142 -1.49 2.22 5.37
C ARG A 142 -2.88 2.32 4.79
N ALA A 143 -3.06 1.93 3.53
CA ALA A 143 -4.35 1.87 2.87
C ALA A 143 -4.46 0.58 2.04
N ARG A 144 -5.68 0.11 1.86
CA ARG A 144 -6.01 -0.94 0.89
C ARG A 144 -6.57 -0.27 -0.37
N VAL A 145 -6.19 -0.79 -1.51
CA VAL A 145 -6.72 -0.34 -2.80
C VAL A 145 -7.52 -1.48 -3.44
N GLY A 146 -8.76 -1.21 -3.81
CA GLY A 146 -9.65 -2.15 -4.51
C GLY A 146 -10.00 -1.68 -5.91
N LYS A 147 -10.16 -2.61 -6.85
CA LYS A 147 -10.72 -2.38 -8.19
C LYS A 147 -12.05 -3.11 -8.31
N LEU A 148 -13.12 -2.38 -8.59
CA LEU A 148 -14.48 -2.88 -8.79
C LEU A 148 -14.87 -2.73 -10.26
N ASN A 149 -15.08 -3.86 -10.94
CA ASN A 149 -15.66 -3.83 -12.28
C ASN A 149 -17.19 -3.77 -12.17
N ILE A 150 -17.80 -2.67 -12.64
CA ILE A 150 -19.24 -2.45 -12.52
C ILE A 150 -20.06 -3.42 -13.38
N ASP A 151 -19.51 -3.94 -14.48
CA ASP A 151 -20.22 -4.89 -15.34
C ASP A 151 -20.41 -6.25 -14.67
N THR A 152 -19.47 -6.62 -13.77
CA THR A 152 -19.51 -7.89 -13.02
C THR A 152 -20.06 -7.74 -11.59
N ALA A 153 -20.39 -6.52 -11.19
CA ALA A 153 -20.91 -6.21 -9.85
C ALA A 153 -22.07 -5.19 -9.93
N PRO A 154 -23.15 -5.50 -10.66
CA PRO A 154 -24.25 -4.57 -10.89
C PRO A 154 -25.01 -4.18 -9.61
N ASN A 155 -25.10 -5.08 -8.61
CA ASN A 155 -25.74 -4.76 -7.35
C ASN A 155 -24.95 -3.72 -6.56
N LEU A 156 -23.61 -3.79 -6.57
CA LEU A 156 -22.77 -2.76 -5.96
C LEU A 156 -22.83 -1.45 -6.72
N ALA A 157 -22.84 -1.50 -8.06
CA ALA A 157 -23.00 -0.31 -8.89
C ALA A 157 -24.32 0.42 -8.56
N SER A 158 -25.42 -0.30 -8.45
CA SER A 158 -26.73 0.23 -8.04
C SER A 158 -26.71 0.75 -6.60
N ARG A 159 -26.16 -0.02 -5.65
CA ARG A 159 -26.07 0.34 -4.23
C ARG A 159 -25.36 1.68 -4.01
N PHE A 160 -24.31 1.93 -4.78
CA PHE A 160 -23.53 3.17 -4.68
C PHE A 160 -23.88 4.21 -5.73
N SER A 161 -24.96 3.98 -6.49
CA SER A 161 -25.46 4.90 -7.54
C SER A 161 -24.36 5.30 -8.53
N ILE A 162 -23.56 4.31 -8.98
CA ILE A 162 -22.47 4.54 -9.93
C ILE A 162 -23.06 4.73 -11.32
N MET A 163 -23.29 5.97 -11.71
CA MET A 163 -23.87 6.34 -13.02
C MET A 163 -22.82 6.50 -14.11
N SER A 164 -21.56 6.62 -13.75
CA SER A 164 -20.44 6.80 -14.68
C SER A 164 -19.13 6.27 -14.10
N VAL A 165 -18.19 5.92 -14.97
CA VAL A 165 -16.84 5.50 -14.60
C VAL A 165 -15.81 6.33 -15.37
N PRO A 166 -14.62 6.59 -14.83
CA PRO A 166 -14.11 6.12 -13.53
C PRO A 166 -14.78 6.79 -12.34
N PHE A 167 -14.91 6.06 -11.24
CA PHE A 167 -15.44 6.57 -9.99
C PHE A 167 -14.59 6.06 -8.82
N LEU A 168 -14.31 6.92 -7.86
CA LEU A 168 -13.48 6.61 -6.70
C LEU A 168 -14.29 6.77 -5.41
N PHE A 169 -14.11 5.83 -4.50
CA PHE A 169 -14.71 5.86 -3.16
C PHE A 169 -13.62 5.71 -2.11
N ILE A 170 -13.77 6.41 -1.00
CA ILE A 170 -12.97 6.20 0.20
C ILE A 170 -13.86 5.65 1.29
N PHE A 171 -13.50 4.47 1.78
CA PHE A 171 -14.13 3.86 2.94
C PHE A 171 -13.16 3.86 4.11
N ASP A 172 -13.67 4.19 5.29
CA ASP A 172 -12.92 4.02 6.53
C ASP A 172 -13.87 3.48 7.60
N ASN A 173 -13.43 2.43 8.30
CA ASN A 173 -14.21 1.78 9.36
C ASN A 173 -15.58 1.25 8.89
N GLY A 174 -15.67 0.74 7.67
CA GLY A 174 -16.92 0.23 7.11
C GLY A 174 -17.91 1.31 6.68
N GLU A 175 -17.52 2.57 6.67
CA GLU A 175 -18.35 3.69 6.24
C GLU A 175 -17.79 4.34 4.99
N LEU A 176 -18.69 4.70 4.07
CA LEU A 176 -18.33 5.53 2.93
C LEU A 176 -18.07 6.95 3.44
N LYS A 177 -16.84 7.43 3.23
CA LYS A 177 -16.40 8.77 3.67
C LYS A 177 -16.42 9.78 2.54
N GLU A 178 -15.92 9.39 1.37
CA GLU A 178 -15.91 10.25 0.20
C GLU A 178 -16.28 9.46 -1.05
N ASN A 179 -16.89 10.15 -1.99
CA ASN A 179 -17.14 9.68 -3.33
C ASN A 179 -16.70 10.75 -4.34
N MET A 180 -16.05 10.33 -5.42
CA MET A 180 -15.40 11.22 -6.36
C MET A 180 -15.61 10.72 -7.79
N PRO A 181 -16.46 11.37 -8.57
CA PRO A 181 -16.61 11.05 -9.98
C PRO A 181 -15.40 11.57 -10.79
N GLY A 182 -15.04 10.84 -11.83
CA GLY A 182 -14.02 11.25 -12.78
C GLY A 182 -12.60 10.86 -12.40
N THR A 183 -11.63 11.58 -12.94
CA THR A 183 -10.20 11.32 -12.78
C THR A 183 -9.60 12.22 -11.70
N LEU A 184 -8.75 11.65 -10.87
CA LEU A 184 -7.93 12.40 -9.93
C LEU A 184 -6.46 12.23 -10.28
N GLN A 185 -5.69 13.29 -10.11
CA GLN A 185 -4.25 13.21 -10.15
C GLN A 185 -3.72 12.51 -8.90
N LYS A 186 -2.59 11.84 -9.01
CA LYS A 186 -1.99 11.08 -7.90
C LYS A 186 -1.85 11.93 -6.62
N HIS A 187 -1.41 13.18 -6.75
CA HIS A 187 -1.20 14.05 -5.59
C HIS A 187 -2.52 14.41 -4.87
N GLU A 188 -3.61 14.60 -5.62
CA GLU A 188 -4.94 14.85 -5.06
C GLU A 188 -5.44 13.63 -4.28
N LEU A 189 -5.22 12.44 -4.84
CA LEU A 189 -5.55 11.17 -4.20
C LEU A 189 -4.77 10.99 -2.89
N MET A 190 -3.48 11.31 -2.91
CA MET A 190 -2.63 11.25 -1.71
C MET A 190 -3.10 12.22 -0.62
N LEU A 191 -3.46 13.46 -0.99
CA LEU A 191 -3.97 14.46 -0.05
C LEU A 191 -5.29 14.00 0.59
N LYS A 192 -6.22 13.47 -0.19
CA LYS A 192 -7.49 12.96 0.34
C LYS A 192 -7.29 11.78 1.27
N MET A 193 -6.47 10.82 0.87
CA MET A 193 -6.18 9.64 1.69
C MET A 193 -5.39 9.96 2.95
N ALA A 194 -4.61 11.05 2.98
CA ALA A 194 -3.81 11.44 4.14
C ALA A 194 -4.63 11.68 5.43
N HIS A 195 -5.91 11.99 5.29
CA HIS A 195 -6.83 12.15 6.43
C HIS A 195 -7.20 10.83 7.12
N TYR A 196 -7.01 9.70 6.44
CA TYR A 196 -7.47 8.39 6.88
C TYR A 196 -6.32 7.44 7.25
N VAL A 197 -5.10 7.66 6.72
CA VAL A 197 -3.91 6.80 6.87
C VAL A 197 -2.95 7.21 7.99
#